data_ed195fc171dd1897e64b1bd744e9b356
#
_entry.id   ed195fc171dd1897e64b1bd744e9b356
#
_cell.length_a   1.000
_cell.length_b   1.000
_cell.length_c   1.000
_cell.angle_alpha   90.00
_cell.angle_beta   90.00
_cell.angle_gamma   90.00
#
_symmetry.space_group_name_H-M   'P 1'
#
loop_
_entity.id
_entity.type
_entity.pdbx_description
1 polymer ?
#
loop_
_entity_poly.entity_id
_entity_poly.type
_entity_poly.pdbx_seq_one_letter_code
_entity_poly.pdbx_strand_id
1 'polypeptide(L)'
;QLVGKVLPPDIDISRVHPEDKENMYVTFHDVLNGLLNEDNVNIYITGSNAKMLSSDIATGFRGRSENIEVTPLSFSEFYPTIENQYEFPEIIRYYFIYGGLPECANLKTIDEKEKYLLNHVQTIYLKDMLDRHHLHNAGLLDALTNTAMSMIGSLTNPNKLANAIISSGVYKANSTTVSKYLNYLEDSFLLLHAKRYDVKGKRYLSNTCKYYASDTGIRNARLNFRQNELSHLMENVIYNELRRRGYSVDVGIVEKVSTINNKKARTYYEIDFIATRANEKIYIQSAFNIPDNEKREQETCSLRQINDGFRKIVITGDAYEKTWRDENGIIFMGIKAFLLNTKSLDVL
;
A
#
# COMPACT_ATOMS: atom_id res chain seq x y z
N GLN A 1 -15.30 9.81 15.57
CA GLN A 1 -16.12 10.63 16.51
C GLN A 1 -17.59 10.76 16.10
N LEU A 2 -18.05 10.03 15.09
CA LEU A 2 -19.45 10.06 14.62
C LEU A 2 -20.29 8.89 15.16
N VAL A 3 -19.84 8.23 16.20
CA VAL A 3 -20.54 7.12 16.85
C VAL A 3 -21.21 7.60 18.14
N GLY A 4 -21.75 8.82 18.14
CA GLY A 4 -22.57 9.32 19.23
C GLY A 4 -24.02 8.89 19.02
N LYS A 5 -24.60 8.25 20.03
CA LYS A 5 -26.05 8.15 20.14
C LYS A 5 -26.58 9.52 20.57
N VAL A 6 -27.41 10.15 19.77
CA VAL A 6 -28.02 11.45 20.08
C VAL A 6 -29.50 11.25 20.35
N LEU A 7 -29.99 11.88 21.43
CA LEU A 7 -31.40 11.90 21.67
C LEU A 7 -32.05 12.99 20.78
N PRO A 8 -33.08 12.64 19.98
CA PRO A 8 -33.83 13.66 19.24
C PRO A 8 -34.36 14.75 20.15
N PRO A 9 -34.36 16.04 19.71
CA PRO A 9 -34.71 17.18 20.59
C PRO A 9 -36.13 17.17 21.10
N ASP A 10 -37.03 16.45 20.47
CA ASP A 10 -38.45 16.35 20.76
C ASP A 10 -38.76 15.20 21.75
N ILE A 11 -37.78 14.41 22.15
CA ILE A 11 -37.98 13.27 23.06
C ILE A 11 -37.57 13.64 24.48
N ASP A 12 -38.56 13.65 25.36
CA ASP A 12 -38.32 13.74 26.80
C ASP A 12 -38.04 12.33 27.37
N ILE A 13 -36.78 12.01 27.55
CA ILE A 13 -36.33 10.69 28.03
C ILE A 13 -36.83 10.33 29.42
N SER A 14 -37.28 11.34 30.21
CA SER A 14 -37.83 11.11 31.54
C SER A 14 -39.19 10.42 31.50
N ARG A 15 -39.90 10.54 30.36
CA ARG A 15 -41.22 9.95 30.10
C ARG A 15 -41.15 8.59 29.42
N VAL A 16 -39.98 8.12 29.07
CA VAL A 16 -39.74 6.85 28.34
C VAL A 16 -39.52 5.74 29.35
N HIS A 17 -40.16 4.57 29.11
CA HIS A 17 -39.97 3.39 29.95
C HIS A 17 -38.49 2.97 29.97
N PRO A 18 -37.92 2.53 31.12
CA PRO A 18 -36.50 2.20 31.22
C PRO A 18 -35.96 1.23 30.13
N GLU A 19 -36.77 0.26 29.73
CA GLU A 19 -36.41 -0.74 28.71
C GLU A 19 -36.35 -0.16 27.28
N ASP A 20 -37.07 0.96 27.04
CA ASP A 20 -37.13 1.59 25.74
C ASP A 20 -36.12 2.73 25.55
N LYS A 21 -35.48 3.17 26.65
CA LYS A 21 -34.57 4.33 26.62
C LYS A 21 -33.41 4.16 25.61
N GLU A 22 -32.86 2.96 25.47
CA GLU A 22 -31.79 2.72 24.50
C GLU A 22 -32.26 2.86 23.05
N ASN A 23 -33.52 2.54 22.77
CA ASN A 23 -34.10 2.61 21.41
C ASN A 23 -34.49 4.03 20.99
N MET A 24 -34.47 4.99 21.93
CA MET A 24 -34.80 6.40 21.64
C MET A 24 -33.60 7.19 21.11
N TYR A 25 -32.40 6.63 21.18
CA TYR A 25 -31.21 7.28 20.64
C TYR A 25 -31.03 6.98 19.17
N VAL A 26 -30.82 8.02 18.39
CA VAL A 26 -30.56 7.95 16.96
C VAL A 26 -29.04 7.97 16.73
N THR A 27 -28.56 7.05 15.94
CA THR A 27 -27.17 7.02 15.54
C THR A 27 -26.97 7.77 14.21
N PHE A 28 -25.73 8.13 13.91
CA PHE A 28 -25.38 8.70 12.60
C PHE A 28 -25.84 7.80 11.44
N HIS A 29 -25.75 6.49 11.60
CA HIS A 29 -26.21 5.52 10.60
C HIS A 29 -27.72 5.56 10.39
N ASP A 30 -28.50 5.75 11.45
CA ASP A 30 -29.96 5.86 11.34
C ASP A 30 -30.37 7.10 10.56
N VAL A 31 -29.70 8.24 10.82
CA VAL A 31 -29.93 9.49 10.08
C VAL A 31 -29.59 9.30 8.59
N LEU A 32 -28.46 8.69 8.28
CA LEU A 32 -28.05 8.44 6.90
C LEU A 32 -29.02 7.49 6.17
N ASN A 33 -29.46 6.42 6.87
CA ASN A 33 -30.46 5.50 6.31
C ASN A 33 -31.81 6.19 6.07
N GLY A 34 -32.19 7.14 6.91
CA GLY A 34 -33.35 8.00 6.66
C GLY A 34 -33.20 8.83 5.41
N LEU A 35 -32.05 9.53 5.27
CA LEU A 35 -31.74 10.37 4.12
C LEU A 35 -31.64 9.59 2.80
N LEU A 36 -31.22 8.33 2.83
CA LEU A 36 -31.18 7.46 1.65
C LEU A 36 -32.56 7.09 1.07
N ASN A 37 -33.62 7.33 1.84
CA ASN A 37 -34.99 7.11 1.36
C ASN A 37 -35.63 8.38 0.76
N GLU A 38 -34.93 9.53 0.85
CA GLU A 38 -35.37 10.77 0.23
C GLU A 38 -34.99 10.82 -1.23
N ASP A 39 -35.93 11.25 -2.09
CA ASP A 39 -35.66 11.44 -3.51
C ASP A 39 -34.73 12.67 -3.71
N ASN A 40 -33.83 12.57 -4.71
CA ASN A 40 -32.91 13.65 -5.12
C ASN A 40 -31.83 14.03 -4.08
N VAL A 41 -31.46 13.13 -3.18
CA VAL A 41 -30.36 13.31 -2.22
C VAL A 41 -29.16 12.46 -2.62
N ASN A 42 -27.99 13.09 -2.77
CA ASN A 42 -26.70 12.41 -2.91
C ASN A 42 -25.89 12.59 -1.63
N ILE A 43 -25.48 11.50 -1.02
CA ILE A 43 -24.77 11.52 0.27
C ILE A 43 -23.31 11.16 0.02
N TYR A 44 -22.39 12.03 0.43
CA TYR A 44 -20.95 11.80 0.42
C TYR A 44 -20.43 11.81 1.86
N ILE A 45 -19.78 10.72 2.25
CA ILE A 45 -19.18 10.55 3.58
C ILE A 45 -17.68 10.40 3.39
N THR A 46 -16.89 11.16 4.13
CA THR A 46 -15.44 11.05 4.10
C THR A 46 -14.89 10.58 5.44
N GLY A 47 -13.83 9.82 5.41
CA GLY A 47 -13.14 9.37 6.61
C GLY A 47 -11.69 9.00 6.31
N SER A 48 -10.82 9.19 7.29
CA SER A 48 -9.38 8.89 7.21
C SER A 48 -9.04 7.45 7.62
N ASN A 49 -10.03 6.55 7.67
CA ASN A 49 -9.83 5.18 8.12
C ASN A 49 -10.63 4.19 7.27
N ALA A 50 -9.97 3.11 6.84
CA ALA A 50 -10.59 2.04 6.07
C ALA A 50 -11.78 1.38 6.79
N LYS A 51 -11.72 1.21 8.11
CA LYS A 51 -12.81 0.62 8.89
C LYS A 51 -14.07 1.47 8.93
N MET A 52 -13.96 2.79 8.95
CA MET A 52 -15.13 3.66 8.88
C MET A 52 -15.91 3.50 7.57
N LEU A 53 -15.21 3.06 6.52
CA LEU A 53 -15.81 2.91 5.19
C LEU A 53 -16.24 1.47 4.89
N SER A 54 -15.64 0.45 5.50
CA SER A 54 -15.80 -0.93 5.06
C SER A 54 -16.73 -1.81 5.92
N SER A 55 -16.71 -1.71 7.25
CA SER A 55 -17.47 -2.65 8.08
C SER A 55 -18.78 -2.09 8.61
N ASP A 56 -18.76 -0.88 9.17
CA ASP A 56 -19.92 -0.35 9.86
C ASP A 56 -20.89 0.38 8.92
N ILE A 57 -20.32 1.06 7.90
CA ILE A 57 -21.11 1.77 6.88
C ILE A 57 -21.66 0.80 5.84
N ALA A 58 -20.83 -0.12 5.34
CA ALA A 58 -21.26 -1.09 4.32
C ALA A 58 -22.35 -2.04 4.84
N THR A 59 -22.27 -2.49 6.10
CA THR A 59 -23.32 -3.29 6.73
C THR A 59 -24.59 -2.48 7.00
N GLY A 60 -24.46 -1.19 7.36
CA GLY A 60 -25.59 -0.29 7.58
C GLY A 60 -26.34 0.06 6.29
N PHE A 61 -25.63 0.25 5.19
CA PHE A 61 -26.23 0.67 3.90
C PHE A 61 -26.62 -0.48 2.97
N ARG A 62 -26.40 -1.73 3.34
CA ARG A 62 -26.89 -2.93 2.63
C ARG A 62 -26.65 -2.90 1.10
N GLY A 63 -25.46 -2.51 0.67
CA GLY A 63 -25.10 -2.46 -0.77
C GLY A 63 -25.58 -1.21 -1.52
N ARG A 64 -26.05 -0.17 -0.82
CA ARG A 64 -26.45 1.14 -1.39
C ARG A 64 -25.33 2.18 -1.31
N SER A 65 -24.08 1.77 -1.14
CA SER A 65 -22.92 2.67 -1.07
C SER A 65 -21.79 2.17 -1.95
N GLU A 66 -21.04 3.09 -2.52
CA GLU A 66 -19.81 2.84 -3.26
C GLU A 66 -18.63 3.44 -2.49
N ASN A 67 -17.54 2.69 -2.39
CA ASN A 67 -16.32 3.16 -1.75
C ASN A 67 -15.39 3.76 -2.78
N ILE A 68 -15.00 5.02 -2.57
CA ILE A 68 -14.00 5.72 -3.37
C ILE A 68 -12.75 5.89 -2.51
N GLU A 69 -11.69 5.17 -2.86
CA GLU A 69 -10.38 5.32 -2.21
C GLU A 69 -9.63 6.49 -2.86
N VAL A 70 -9.36 7.54 -2.10
CA VAL A 70 -8.56 8.69 -2.55
C VAL A 70 -7.11 8.44 -2.15
N THR A 71 -6.27 8.20 -3.17
CA THR A 71 -4.83 7.97 -2.99
C THR A 71 -4.05 9.28 -3.20
N PRO A 72 -2.78 9.38 -2.75
CA PRO A 72 -1.86 10.40 -3.21
C PRO A 72 -1.80 10.44 -4.75
N LEU A 73 -1.40 11.56 -5.34
CA LEU A 73 -1.26 11.68 -6.79
C LEU A 73 -0.42 10.53 -7.34
N SER A 74 -0.92 9.89 -8.39
CA SER A 74 -0.11 8.97 -9.19
C SER A 74 1.02 9.73 -9.90
N PHE A 75 2.01 9.01 -10.39
CA PHE A 75 3.07 9.65 -11.16
C PHE A 75 2.52 10.37 -12.41
N SER A 76 1.52 9.81 -13.08
CA SER A 76 0.90 10.43 -14.26
C SER A 76 0.13 11.72 -13.95
N GLU A 77 -0.39 11.86 -12.72
CA GLU A 77 -1.02 13.09 -12.23
C GLU A 77 0.02 14.10 -11.71
N PHE A 78 1.10 13.61 -11.13
CA PHE A 78 2.20 14.44 -10.62
C PHE A 78 3.07 15.00 -11.76
N TYR A 79 3.37 14.21 -12.78
CA TYR A 79 4.31 14.54 -13.86
C TYR A 79 4.00 15.88 -14.54
N PRO A 80 2.76 16.17 -14.96
CA PRO A 80 2.42 17.45 -15.62
C PRO A 80 2.66 18.68 -14.74
N THR A 81 2.74 18.54 -13.42
CA THR A 81 2.92 19.70 -12.53
C THR A 81 4.34 20.28 -12.61
N ILE A 82 5.33 19.49 -13.06
CA ILE A 82 6.74 19.91 -13.11
C ILE A 82 7.47 19.54 -14.42
N GLU A 83 6.79 18.92 -15.40
CA GLU A 83 7.44 18.45 -16.65
C GLU A 83 8.13 19.54 -17.47
N ASN A 84 7.67 20.79 -17.35
CA ASN A 84 8.30 21.93 -18.03
C ASN A 84 9.52 22.51 -17.30
N GLN A 85 9.87 21.98 -16.13
CA GLN A 85 10.96 22.52 -15.30
C GLN A 85 12.15 21.57 -15.20
N TYR A 86 11.92 20.27 -15.36
CA TYR A 86 12.91 19.22 -15.13
C TYR A 86 12.83 18.13 -16.19
N GLU A 87 13.92 17.41 -16.38
CA GLU A 87 13.97 16.21 -17.22
C GLU A 87 13.39 14.99 -16.48
N PHE A 88 12.91 13.99 -17.23
CA PHE A 88 12.26 12.80 -16.65
C PHE A 88 13.06 12.13 -15.52
N PRO A 89 14.40 11.93 -15.60
CA PRO A 89 15.16 11.30 -14.52
C PRO A 89 15.13 12.08 -13.19
N GLU A 90 15.02 13.40 -13.27
CA GLU A 90 14.90 14.26 -12.10
C GLU A 90 13.47 14.20 -11.54
N ILE A 91 12.46 14.26 -12.42
CA ILE A 91 11.06 14.20 -12.02
C ILE A 91 10.73 12.89 -11.31
N ILE A 92 11.16 11.75 -11.86
CA ILE A 92 10.92 10.45 -11.23
C ILE A 92 11.64 10.32 -9.90
N ARG A 93 12.83 10.90 -9.76
CA ARG A 93 13.56 10.95 -8.50
C ARG A 93 12.86 11.82 -7.48
N TYR A 94 12.33 12.99 -7.87
CA TYR A 94 11.49 13.82 -7.00
C TYR A 94 10.28 13.05 -6.47
N TYR A 95 9.59 12.34 -7.33
CA TYR A 95 8.43 11.55 -6.95
C TYR A 95 8.81 10.39 -6.00
N PHE A 96 9.93 9.70 -6.25
CA PHE A 96 10.42 8.66 -5.36
C PHE A 96 10.81 9.20 -3.97
N ILE A 97 11.34 10.42 -3.89
CA ILE A 97 11.80 10.98 -2.63
C ILE A 97 10.69 11.70 -1.88
N TYR A 98 9.88 12.50 -2.54
CA TYR A 98 8.88 13.38 -1.90
C TYR A 98 7.44 12.89 -2.06
N GLY A 99 7.19 11.83 -2.82
CA GLY A 99 5.87 11.22 -2.99
C GLY A 99 4.92 12.04 -3.83
N GLY A 100 3.63 11.70 -3.71
CA GLY A 100 2.54 12.28 -4.48
C GLY A 100 1.52 13.06 -3.65
N LEU A 101 1.85 13.53 -2.44
CA LEU A 101 0.92 14.38 -1.70
C LEU A 101 0.73 15.71 -2.43
N PRO A 102 -0.54 16.13 -2.75
CA PRO A 102 -0.80 17.30 -3.59
C PRO A 102 -0.16 18.59 -3.07
N GLU A 103 -0.22 18.84 -1.78
CA GLU A 103 0.41 20.03 -1.17
C GLU A 103 1.93 20.00 -1.34
N CYS A 104 2.55 18.83 -1.10
CA CYS A 104 3.98 18.65 -1.28
C CYS A 104 4.41 18.88 -2.74
N ALA A 105 3.59 18.50 -3.71
CA ALA A 105 3.86 18.73 -5.12
C ALA A 105 3.92 20.22 -5.47
N ASN A 106 3.12 21.07 -4.80
CA ASN A 106 3.04 22.50 -5.03
C ASN A 106 4.19 23.30 -4.39
N LEU A 107 4.91 22.73 -3.41
CA LEU A 107 6.03 23.41 -2.75
C LEU A 107 7.24 23.51 -3.68
N LYS A 108 7.95 24.65 -3.61
CA LYS A 108 9.03 24.97 -4.57
C LYS A 108 10.40 24.47 -4.13
N THR A 109 10.69 24.54 -2.85
CA THR A 109 12.02 24.20 -2.32
C THR A 109 12.04 22.84 -1.64
N ILE A 110 13.22 22.22 -1.62
CA ILE A 110 13.46 20.96 -0.90
C ILE A 110 13.13 21.12 0.59
N ASP A 111 13.59 22.20 1.20
CA ASP A 111 13.37 22.49 2.63
C ASP A 111 11.87 22.59 2.98
N GLU A 112 11.07 23.21 2.12
CA GLU A 112 9.61 23.30 2.31
C GLU A 112 8.97 21.91 2.23
N LYS A 113 9.36 21.12 1.24
CA LYS A 113 8.86 19.74 1.06
C LYS A 113 9.20 18.86 2.26
N GLU A 114 10.43 18.87 2.71
CA GLU A 114 10.87 18.08 3.86
C GLU A 114 10.16 18.52 5.15
N LYS A 115 10.07 19.81 5.42
CA LYS A 115 9.34 20.36 6.58
C LYS A 115 7.86 19.96 6.55
N TYR A 116 7.22 20.11 5.39
CA TYR A 116 5.82 19.73 5.23
C TYR A 116 5.62 18.25 5.54
N LEU A 117 6.41 17.37 4.92
CA LEU A 117 6.28 15.91 5.10
C LEU A 117 6.57 15.49 6.55
N LEU A 118 7.61 16.03 7.19
CA LEU A 118 7.92 15.75 8.59
C LEU A 118 6.78 16.16 9.53
N ASN A 119 6.24 17.37 9.36
CA ASN A 119 5.13 17.85 10.16
C ASN A 119 3.85 17.04 9.94
N HIS A 120 3.57 16.68 8.68
CA HIS A 120 2.39 15.92 8.30
C HIS A 120 2.39 14.53 8.96
N VAL A 121 3.51 13.84 8.91
CA VAL A 121 3.68 12.53 9.52
C VAL A 121 3.54 12.56 11.04
N GLN A 122 4.16 13.52 11.70
CA GLN A 122 4.14 13.60 13.17
C GLN A 122 2.76 14.00 13.70
N THR A 123 2.12 14.97 13.06
CA THR A 123 0.90 15.59 13.61
C THR A 123 -0.37 14.85 13.23
N ILE A 124 -0.46 14.35 12.00
CA ILE A 124 -1.72 13.82 11.48
C ILE A 124 -1.83 12.33 11.74
N TYR A 125 -0.84 11.55 11.31
CA TYR A 125 -0.97 10.10 11.36
C TYR A 125 -0.82 9.49 12.75
N LEU A 126 0.27 9.82 13.46
CA LEU A 126 0.54 9.18 14.75
C LEU A 126 -0.42 9.66 15.83
N LYS A 127 -0.71 10.95 15.87
CA LYS A 127 -1.63 11.50 16.86
C LYS A 127 -3.05 10.97 16.65
N ASP A 128 -3.54 10.95 15.42
CA ASP A 128 -4.89 10.43 15.11
C ASP A 128 -5.01 8.94 15.49
N MET A 129 -3.99 8.12 15.23
CA MET A 129 -3.98 6.72 15.65
C MET A 129 -3.94 6.54 17.17
N LEU A 130 -3.13 7.32 17.88
CA LEU A 130 -3.03 7.26 19.34
C LEU A 130 -4.35 7.62 19.99
N ASP A 131 -4.98 8.71 19.56
CA ASP A 131 -6.24 9.21 20.09
C ASP A 131 -7.39 8.25 19.78
N ARG A 132 -7.44 7.72 18.55
CA ARG A 132 -8.51 6.84 18.08
C ARG A 132 -8.52 5.48 18.75
N HIS A 133 -7.35 4.89 18.93
CA HIS A 133 -7.21 3.54 19.46
C HIS A 133 -6.85 3.52 20.96
N HIS A 134 -6.85 4.69 21.61
CA HIS A 134 -6.49 4.86 23.03
C HIS A 134 -5.17 4.13 23.37
N LEU A 135 -4.14 4.33 22.52
CA LEU A 135 -2.87 3.62 22.67
C LEU A 135 -2.03 4.28 23.75
N HIS A 136 -1.66 3.50 24.76
CA HIS A 136 -0.83 3.99 25.86
C HIS A 136 0.68 3.95 25.55
N ASN A 137 1.10 3.21 24.52
CA ASN A 137 2.53 3.05 24.18
C ASN A 137 2.84 3.70 22.83
N ALA A 138 2.87 5.03 22.82
CA ALA A 138 3.21 5.83 21.65
C ALA A 138 4.61 5.50 21.11
N GLY A 139 5.58 5.26 21.99
CA GLY A 139 6.95 4.95 21.60
C GLY A 139 7.09 3.61 20.88
N LEU A 140 6.32 2.60 21.26
CA LEU A 140 6.31 1.31 20.55
C LEU A 140 5.67 1.46 19.16
N LEU A 141 4.59 2.23 19.04
CA LEU A 141 3.96 2.52 17.73
C LEU A 141 4.94 3.25 16.81
N ASP A 142 5.64 4.24 17.35
CA ASP A 142 6.66 5.00 16.62
C ASP A 142 7.81 4.11 16.13
N ALA A 143 8.36 3.29 17.02
CA ALA A 143 9.43 2.34 16.70
C ALA A 143 8.99 1.30 15.66
N LEU A 144 7.76 0.77 15.77
CA LEU A 144 7.22 -0.16 14.79
C LEU A 144 7.02 0.49 13.42
N THR A 145 6.49 1.72 13.41
CA THR A 145 6.30 2.47 12.16
C THR A 145 7.62 2.68 11.44
N ASN A 146 8.66 3.13 12.16
CA ASN A 146 10.00 3.32 11.61
C ASN A 146 10.60 2.00 11.10
N THR A 147 10.46 0.92 11.87
CA THR A 147 10.97 -0.40 11.48
C THR A 147 10.25 -0.92 10.23
N ALA A 148 8.93 -0.82 10.17
CA ALA A 148 8.16 -1.26 9.01
C ALA A 148 8.49 -0.42 7.75
N MET A 149 8.61 0.90 7.89
CA MET A 149 8.99 1.81 6.80
C MET A 149 10.43 1.58 6.31
N SER A 150 11.35 1.16 7.18
CA SER A 150 12.72 0.80 6.77
C SER A 150 12.80 -0.54 6.04
N MET A 151 11.78 -1.40 6.18
CA MET A 151 11.73 -2.74 5.61
C MET A 151 10.72 -2.89 4.46
N ILE A 152 10.31 -1.77 3.83
CA ILE A 152 9.42 -1.84 2.67
C ILE A 152 10.01 -2.74 1.57
N GLY A 153 9.16 -3.46 0.84
CA GLY A 153 9.59 -4.39 -0.20
C GLY A 153 10.31 -5.64 0.30
N SER A 154 10.59 -5.77 1.61
CA SER A 154 11.23 -6.95 2.17
C SER A 154 10.23 -7.92 2.78
N LEU A 155 10.43 -9.23 2.58
CA LEU A 155 9.61 -10.25 3.24
C LEU A 155 9.75 -10.16 4.76
N THR A 156 8.62 -9.94 5.43
CA THR A 156 8.58 -9.80 6.88
C THR A 156 7.34 -10.45 7.50
N ASN A 157 7.27 -10.44 8.82
CA ASN A 157 6.12 -10.87 9.60
C ASN A 157 6.15 -10.20 10.98
N PRO A 158 5.06 -10.26 11.78
CA PRO A 158 5.03 -9.64 13.10
C PRO A 158 6.13 -10.09 14.06
N ASN A 159 6.56 -11.35 14.00
CA ASN A 159 7.65 -11.86 14.82
C ASN A 159 9.01 -11.23 14.44
N LYS A 160 9.30 -11.14 13.14
CA LYS A 160 10.53 -10.52 12.63
C LYS A 160 10.60 -9.04 13.03
N LEU A 161 9.49 -8.32 12.91
CA LEU A 161 9.40 -6.91 13.34
C LEU A 161 9.53 -6.76 14.86
N ALA A 162 8.87 -7.62 15.64
CA ALA A 162 9.02 -7.62 17.09
C ALA A 162 10.47 -7.85 17.50
N ASN A 163 11.15 -8.82 16.91
CA ASN A 163 12.56 -9.11 17.20
C ASN A 163 13.48 -7.94 16.81
N ALA A 164 13.22 -7.26 15.69
CA ALA A 164 13.96 -6.07 15.29
C ALA A 164 13.80 -4.92 16.30
N ILE A 165 12.60 -4.71 16.82
CA ILE A 165 12.33 -3.69 17.85
C ILE A 165 13.00 -4.07 19.18
N ILE A 166 12.91 -5.34 19.60
CA ILE A 166 13.53 -5.81 20.84
C ILE A 166 15.06 -5.69 20.77
N SER A 167 15.66 -5.99 19.62
CA SER A 167 17.10 -5.89 19.42
C SER A 167 17.66 -4.47 19.53
N SER A 168 16.80 -3.44 19.34
CA SER A 168 17.19 -2.05 19.60
C SER A 168 17.36 -1.73 21.08
N GLY A 169 16.91 -2.62 21.99
CA GLY A 169 17.06 -2.47 23.44
C GLY A 169 16.11 -1.47 24.10
N VAL A 170 15.26 -0.77 23.33
CA VAL A 170 14.45 0.33 23.83
C VAL A 170 13.05 -0.12 24.26
N TYR A 171 12.45 -1.04 23.52
CA TYR A 171 11.06 -1.48 23.75
C TYR A 171 10.95 -3.00 23.87
N LYS A 172 10.03 -3.45 24.75
CA LYS A 172 9.54 -4.83 24.77
C LYS A 172 8.35 -4.92 23.82
N ALA A 173 8.40 -5.84 22.88
CA ALA A 173 7.31 -6.08 21.92
C ALA A 173 7.03 -7.57 21.83
N ASN A 174 5.76 -7.95 21.66
CA ASN A 174 5.38 -9.30 21.27
C ASN A 174 4.68 -9.28 19.92
N SER A 175 4.66 -10.40 19.24
CA SER A 175 4.08 -10.51 17.88
C SER A 175 2.60 -10.17 17.84
N THR A 176 1.85 -10.43 18.89
CA THR A 176 0.41 -10.12 18.96
C THR A 176 0.18 -8.60 18.98
N THR A 177 0.92 -7.87 19.83
CA THR A 177 0.85 -6.41 19.88
C THR A 177 1.33 -5.78 18.57
N VAL A 178 2.43 -6.30 18.00
CA VAL A 178 2.94 -5.83 16.70
C VAL A 178 1.92 -6.06 15.59
N SER A 179 1.29 -7.24 15.55
CA SER A 179 0.23 -7.53 14.56
C SER A 179 -0.95 -6.56 14.70
N LYS A 180 -1.39 -6.28 15.93
CA LYS A 180 -2.46 -5.32 16.20
C LYS A 180 -2.10 -3.91 15.72
N TYR A 181 -0.88 -3.45 15.97
CA TYR A 181 -0.42 -2.12 15.55
C TYR A 181 -0.22 -2.03 14.04
N LEU A 182 0.26 -3.11 13.39
CA LEU A 182 0.32 -3.17 11.93
C LEU A 182 -1.06 -3.00 11.30
N ASN A 183 -2.10 -3.67 11.85
CA ASN A 183 -3.46 -3.48 11.38
C ASN A 183 -3.92 -2.01 11.52
N TYR A 184 -3.52 -1.32 12.58
CA TYR A 184 -3.84 0.11 12.73
C TYR A 184 -3.14 0.99 11.71
N LEU A 185 -1.88 0.66 11.35
CA LEU A 185 -1.14 1.35 10.30
C LEU A 185 -1.78 1.11 8.93
N GLU A 186 -2.30 -0.08 8.69
CA GLU A 186 -3.05 -0.42 7.47
C GLU A 186 -4.42 0.26 7.45
N ASP A 187 -5.16 0.21 8.55
CA ASP A 187 -6.45 0.88 8.69
C ASP A 187 -6.37 2.41 8.48
N SER A 188 -5.22 3.01 8.80
CA SER A 188 -4.95 4.44 8.58
C SER A 188 -4.35 4.76 7.21
N PHE A 189 -4.28 3.79 6.31
CA PHE A 189 -3.68 3.92 4.98
C PHE A 189 -2.20 4.36 4.98
N LEU A 190 -1.46 4.12 6.07
CA LEU A 190 -0.03 4.39 6.13
C LEU A 190 0.79 3.28 5.50
N LEU A 191 0.38 2.04 5.77
CA LEU A 191 0.97 0.83 5.21
C LEU A 191 -0.05 0.06 4.38
N LEU A 192 0.44 -0.58 3.36
CA LEU A 192 -0.27 -1.53 2.54
C LEU A 192 0.52 -2.83 2.56
N HIS A 193 -0.14 -3.99 2.44
CA HIS A 193 0.58 -5.26 2.41
C HIS A 193 0.25 -6.09 1.17
N ALA A 194 1.25 -6.82 0.68
CA ALA A 194 1.13 -7.87 -0.33
C ALA A 194 1.35 -9.24 0.32
N LYS A 195 0.36 -10.12 0.22
CA LYS A 195 0.43 -11.47 0.77
C LYS A 195 1.37 -12.33 -0.08
N ARG A 196 1.98 -13.33 0.55
CA ARG A 196 2.85 -14.26 -0.15
C ARG A 196 2.05 -15.41 -0.74
N TYR A 197 2.19 -15.63 -2.05
CA TYR A 197 1.46 -16.64 -2.80
C TYR A 197 2.41 -17.64 -3.47
N ASP A 198 2.19 -18.92 -3.23
CA ASP A 198 2.90 -20.01 -3.90
C ASP A 198 2.27 -20.24 -5.28
N VAL A 199 3.00 -19.87 -6.34
CA VAL A 199 2.50 -19.92 -7.73
C VAL A 199 2.21 -21.36 -8.17
N LYS A 200 3.10 -22.31 -7.84
CA LYS A 200 2.94 -23.73 -8.20
C LYS A 200 1.94 -24.45 -7.30
N GLY A 201 2.01 -24.18 -6.00
CA GLY A 201 1.10 -24.77 -5.02
C GLY A 201 -0.30 -24.15 -5.00
N LYS A 202 -0.50 -23.02 -5.71
CA LYS A 202 -1.77 -22.27 -5.82
C LYS A 202 -2.39 -21.97 -4.44
N ARG A 203 -1.58 -21.53 -3.48
CA ARG A 203 -2.02 -21.24 -2.11
C ARG A 203 -1.29 -20.06 -1.50
N TYR A 204 -1.97 -19.37 -0.59
CA TYR A 204 -1.31 -18.36 0.24
C TYR A 204 -0.44 -18.99 1.31
N LEU A 205 0.71 -18.36 1.58
CA LEU A 205 1.62 -18.75 2.65
C LEU A 205 1.39 -17.81 3.84
N SER A 206 0.91 -18.36 4.94
CA SER A 206 0.21 -17.67 6.01
C SER A 206 1.03 -16.74 6.90
N ASN A 207 2.35 -16.69 6.83
CA ASN A 207 3.13 -16.03 7.90
C ASN A 207 4.09 -14.94 7.42
N THR A 208 4.18 -14.67 6.14
CA THR A 208 5.07 -13.64 5.59
C THR A 208 4.36 -12.83 4.51
N CYS A 209 4.62 -11.54 4.51
CA CYS A 209 4.14 -10.59 3.50
C CYS A 209 5.23 -9.56 3.22
N LYS A 210 5.05 -8.73 2.22
CA LYS A 210 5.79 -7.47 2.06
C LYS A 210 4.87 -6.31 2.48
N TYR A 211 5.45 -5.31 3.12
CA TYR A 211 4.77 -4.04 3.38
C TYR A 211 5.28 -2.97 2.41
N TYR A 212 4.38 -2.07 2.04
CA TYR A 212 4.65 -0.92 1.19
C TYR A 212 4.05 0.32 1.84
N ALA A 213 4.70 1.46 1.69
CA ALA A 213 4.13 2.73 2.11
C ALA A 213 3.08 3.19 1.08
N SER A 214 1.98 3.76 1.54
CA SER A 214 0.99 4.36 0.64
C SER A 214 1.55 5.56 -0.13
N ASP A 215 2.55 6.23 0.46
CA ASP A 215 3.29 7.32 -0.17
C ASP A 215 4.78 7.25 0.19
N THR A 216 5.65 7.38 -0.80
CA THR A 216 7.11 7.30 -0.59
C THR A 216 7.68 8.51 0.14
N GLY A 217 7.09 9.69 -0.01
CA GLY A 217 7.48 10.89 0.73
C GLY A 217 7.20 10.76 2.22
N ILE A 218 6.04 10.22 2.58
CA ILE A 218 5.70 9.89 3.98
C ILE A 218 6.71 8.88 4.55
N ARG A 219 7.04 7.84 3.80
CA ARG A 219 8.05 6.84 4.19
C ARG A 219 9.41 7.49 4.44
N ASN A 220 9.86 8.31 3.51
CA ASN A 220 11.19 8.95 3.59
C ASN A 220 11.26 9.96 4.74
N ALA A 221 10.20 10.73 4.96
CA ALA A 221 10.09 11.64 6.11
C ALA A 221 10.16 10.87 7.44
N ARG A 222 9.47 9.72 7.56
CA ARG A 222 9.58 8.84 8.75
C ARG A 222 11.01 8.41 9.04
N LEU A 223 11.82 8.22 8.02
CA LEU A 223 13.22 7.82 8.12
C LEU A 223 14.20 9.01 8.05
N ASN A 224 13.69 10.24 8.22
CA ASN A 224 14.47 11.48 8.11
C ASN A 224 15.29 11.57 6.81
N PHE A 225 14.74 11.07 5.70
CA PHE A 225 15.35 11.03 4.37
C PHE A 225 16.73 10.34 4.31
N ARG A 226 17.02 9.44 5.25
CA ARG A 226 18.34 8.77 5.35
C ARG A 226 18.46 7.47 4.53
N GLN A 227 17.34 6.90 4.10
CA GLN A 227 17.29 5.63 3.39
C GLN A 227 16.56 5.82 2.05
N ASN A 228 17.30 6.21 1.03
CA ASN A 228 16.74 6.51 -0.30
C ASN A 228 17.25 5.50 -1.34
N GLU A 229 17.17 4.20 -1.02
CA GLU A 229 17.47 3.14 -1.98
C GLU A 229 16.43 3.15 -3.09
N LEU A 230 16.81 3.67 -4.25
CA LEU A 230 15.89 3.90 -5.38
C LEU A 230 15.21 2.61 -5.88
N SER A 231 15.85 1.45 -5.73
CA SER A 231 15.27 0.15 -6.08
C SER A 231 14.03 -0.17 -5.23
N HIS A 232 14.11 0.00 -3.93
CA HIS A 232 12.97 -0.22 -3.02
C HIS A 232 11.87 0.83 -3.21
N LEU A 233 12.25 2.09 -3.47
CA LEU A 233 11.28 3.15 -3.75
C LEU A 233 10.57 2.89 -5.08
N MET A 234 11.27 2.44 -6.13
CA MET A 234 10.67 2.05 -7.39
C MET A 234 9.70 0.88 -7.22
N GLU A 235 10.08 -0.15 -6.47
CA GLU A 235 9.23 -1.29 -6.18
C GLU A 235 7.95 -0.82 -5.45
N ASN A 236 8.07 0.06 -4.46
CA ASN A 236 6.92 0.64 -3.76
C ASN A 236 6.00 1.43 -4.70
N VAL A 237 6.55 2.24 -5.59
CA VAL A 237 5.77 3.02 -6.57
C VAL A 237 5.06 2.10 -7.56
N ILE A 238 5.72 1.04 -8.04
CA ILE A 238 5.07 0.04 -8.90
C ILE A 238 3.90 -0.63 -8.18
N TYR A 239 4.09 -1.02 -6.91
CA TYR A 239 3.01 -1.61 -6.10
C TYR A 239 1.80 -0.67 -6.00
N ASN A 240 2.04 0.59 -5.63
CA ASN A 240 0.97 1.58 -5.49
C ASN A 240 0.24 1.82 -6.82
N GLU A 241 0.99 1.91 -7.93
CA GLU A 241 0.41 2.08 -9.26
C GLU A 241 -0.45 0.88 -9.69
N LEU A 242 0.00 -0.34 -9.44
CA LEU A 242 -0.78 -1.55 -9.71
C LEU A 242 -2.10 -1.56 -8.92
N ARG A 243 -2.04 -1.21 -7.63
CA ARG A 243 -3.22 -1.08 -6.77
C ARG A 243 -4.19 -0.03 -7.30
N ARG A 244 -3.67 1.15 -7.65
CA ARG A 244 -4.46 2.25 -8.22
C ARG A 244 -5.17 1.86 -9.53
N ARG A 245 -4.54 0.97 -10.33
CA ARG A 245 -5.15 0.41 -11.55
C ARG A 245 -6.18 -0.70 -11.26
N GLY A 246 -6.50 -0.96 -10.00
CA GLY A 246 -7.50 -1.95 -9.59
C GLY A 246 -6.99 -3.39 -9.57
N TYR A 247 -5.67 -3.62 -9.61
CA TYR A 247 -5.12 -4.96 -9.43
C TYR A 247 -5.08 -5.34 -7.93
N SER A 248 -5.46 -6.58 -7.65
CA SER A 248 -5.02 -7.26 -6.42
C SER A 248 -3.57 -7.68 -6.61
N VAL A 249 -2.70 -7.33 -5.66
CA VAL A 249 -1.25 -7.53 -5.79
C VAL A 249 -0.72 -8.39 -4.67
N ASP A 250 -0.13 -9.52 -5.03
CA ASP A 250 0.53 -10.46 -4.13
C ASP A 250 2.02 -10.59 -4.45
N VAL A 251 2.82 -11.09 -3.51
CA VAL A 251 4.23 -11.47 -3.74
C VAL A 251 4.28 -12.94 -4.14
N GLY A 252 4.91 -13.23 -5.27
CA GLY A 252 5.04 -14.58 -5.78
C GLY A 252 6.22 -15.35 -5.17
N ILE A 253 6.04 -16.67 -4.99
CA ILE A 253 7.14 -17.59 -4.77
C ILE A 253 7.04 -18.77 -5.72
N VAL A 254 8.18 -19.15 -6.29
CA VAL A 254 8.28 -20.31 -7.19
C VAL A 254 9.35 -21.24 -6.69
N GLU A 255 9.00 -22.49 -6.44
CA GLU A 255 9.95 -23.55 -6.10
C GLU A 255 10.60 -24.13 -7.36
N LYS A 256 11.94 -24.23 -7.36
CA LYS A 256 12.71 -25.01 -8.31
C LYS A 256 13.33 -26.19 -7.57
N VAL A 257 13.01 -27.39 -8.04
CA VAL A 257 13.66 -28.62 -7.56
C VAL A 257 14.78 -28.98 -8.53
N SER A 258 15.98 -29.08 -8.01
CA SER A 258 17.18 -29.56 -8.74
C SER A 258 17.75 -30.79 -8.03
N THR A 259 18.43 -31.66 -8.79
CA THR A 259 19.15 -32.81 -8.22
C THR A 259 20.63 -32.49 -8.25
N ILE A 260 21.23 -32.36 -7.07
CA ILE A 260 22.66 -32.12 -6.89
C ILE A 260 23.22 -33.32 -6.11
N ASN A 261 24.21 -34.03 -6.65
CA ASN A 261 24.81 -35.20 -6.05
C ASN A 261 23.78 -36.25 -5.58
N ASN A 262 22.82 -36.59 -6.43
CA ASN A 262 21.70 -37.50 -6.14
C ASN A 262 20.78 -37.09 -4.98
N LYS A 263 20.89 -35.86 -4.46
CA LYS A 263 19.98 -35.30 -3.46
C LYS A 263 19.10 -34.23 -4.10
N LYS A 264 17.79 -34.25 -3.78
CA LYS A 264 16.87 -33.20 -4.20
C LYS A 264 17.18 -31.91 -3.41
N ALA A 265 17.60 -30.87 -4.10
CA ALA A 265 17.73 -29.53 -3.55
C ALA A 265 16.53 -28.68 -3.99
N ARG A 266 15.96 -27.89 -3.06
CA ARG A 266 14.87 -26.97 -3.33
C ARG A 266 15.38 -25.55 -3.24
N THR A 267 15.18 -24.78 -4.27
CA THR A 267 15.49 -23.34 -4.30
C THR A 267 14.19 -22.59 -4.51
N TYR A 268 14.01 -21.51 -3.77
CA TYR A 268 12.83 -20.67 -3.88
C TYR A 268 13.21 -19.34 -4.52
N TYR A 269 12.49 -18.96 -5.57
CA TYR A 269 12.64 -17.69 -6.24
C TYR A 269 11.45 -16.81 -5.94
N GLU A 270 11.70 -15.54 -5.68
CA GLU A 270 10.69 -14.53 -5.46
C GLU A 270 10.28 -13.88 -6.78
N ILE A 271 9.00 -13.54 -6.89
CA ILE A 271 8.44 -12.67 -7.91
C ILE A 271 7.87 -11.47 -7.17
N ASP A 272 8.33 -10.28 -7.50
CA ASP A 272 7.95 -9.09 -6.76
C ASP A 272 6.44 -8.90 -6.73
N PHE A 273 5.77 -9.08 -7.88
CA PHE A 273 4.32 -8.92 -7.94
C PHE A 273 3.62 -9.97 -8.79
N ILE A 274 2.52 -10.48 -8.26
CA ILE A 274 1.48 -11.15 -9.00
C ILE A 274 0.29 -10.21 -9.01
N ALA A 275 0.07 -9.54 -10.14
CA ALA A 275 -1.04 -8.60 -10.32
C ALA A 275 -2.23 -9.33 -10.94
N THR A 276 -3.38 -9.33 -10.25
CA THR A 276 -4.60 -10.01 -10.71
C THR A 276 -5.77 -9.03 -10.76
N ARG A 277 -6.47 -8.96 -11.89
CA ARG A 277 -7.66 -8.13 -12.10
C ARG A 277 -8.65 -8.88 -12.98
N ALA A 278 -9.83 -9.16 -12.48
CA ALA A 278 -10.82 -10.01 -13.17
C ALA A 278 -10.21 -11.35 -13.64
N ASN A 279 -10.11 -11.60 -14.93
CA ASN A 279 -9.54 -12.80 -15.51
C ASN A 279 -8.06 -12.66 -15.92
N GLU A 280 -7.47 -11.51 -15.66
CA GLU A 280 -6.07 -11.25 -15.99
C GLU A 280 -5.16 -11.58 -14.82
N LYS A 281 -4.02 -12.17 -15.13
CA LYS A 281 -2.89 -12.34 -14.22
C LYS A 281 -1.61 -11.96 -14.93
N ILE A 282 -0.77 -11.19 -14.24
CA ILE A 282 0.51 -10.73 -14.74
C ILE A 282 1.56 -10.98 -13.66
N TYR A 283 2.71 -11.53 -14.05
CA TYR A 283 3.88 -11.66 -13.18
C TYR A 283 4.83 -10.52 -13.49
N ILE A 284 5.21 -9.76 -12.46
CA ILE A 284 6.01 -8.55 -12.63
C ILE A 284 7.24 -8.63 -11.72
N GLN A 285 8.40 -8.33 -12.28
CA GLN A 285 9.66 -8.13 -11.56
C GLN A 285 10.07 -6.66 -11.66
N SER A 286 10.52 -6.08 -10.56
CA SER A 286 11.05 -4.72 -10.50
C SER A 286 12.58 -4.77 -10.53
N ALA A 287 13.20 -4.28 -11.59
CA ALA A 287 14.65 -4.28 -11.74
C ALA A 287 15.14 -2.86 -12.03
N PHE A 288 15.61 -2.16 -10.99
CA PHE A 288 16.02 -0.75 -11.12
C PHE A 288 17.10 -0.54 -12.18
N ASN A 289 18.08 -1.43 -12.26
CA ASN A 289 19.15 -1.37 -13.24
C ASN A 289 19.52 -2.79 -13.75
N ILE A 290 19.67 -2.92 -15.05
CA ILE A 290 20.11 -4.17 -15.74
C ILE A 290 21.31 -3.83 -16.61
N PRO A 291 22.52 -3.74 -16.03
CA PRO A 291 23.71 -3.28 -16.76
C PRO A 291 24.22 -4.31 -17.77
N ASP A 292 23.94 -5.60 -17.59
CA ASP A 292 24.49 -6.70 -18.36
C ASP A 292 23.54 -7.90 -18.47
N ASN A 293 23.96 -8.91 -19.24
CA ASN A 293 23.20 -10.13 -19.44
C ASN A 293 23.12 -10.99 -18.18
N GLU A 294 24.15 -10.99 -17.33
CA GLU A 294 24.14 -11.77 -16.08
C GLU A 294 23.07 -11.27 -15.15
N LYS A 295 22.96 -9.95 -14.96
CA LYS A 295 21.90 -9.32 -14.18
C LYS A 295 20.53 -9.59 -14.78
N ARG A 296 20.40 -9.53 -16.12
CA ARG A 296 19.16 -9.87 -16.82
C ARG A 296 18.71 -11.32 -16.53
N GLU A 297 19.64 -12.28 -16.60
CA GLU A 297 19.37 -13.68 -16.27
C GLU A 297 18.91 -13.84 -14.82
N GLN A 298 19.55 -13.14 -13.89
CA GLN A 298 19.18 -13.14 -12.49
C GLN A 298 17.74 -12.62 -12.29
N GLU A 299 17.40 -11.46 -12.85
CA GLU A 299 16.08 -10.85 -12.71
C GLU A 299 14.95 -11.64 -13.39
N THR A 300 15.26 -12.35 -14.49
CA THR A 300 14.27 -13.18 -15.18
C THR A 300 14.17 -14.61 -14.65
N CYS A 301 15.10 -15.04 -13.80
CA CYS A 301 15.19 -16.43 -13.34
C CYS A 301 13.88 -16.93 -12.68
N SER A 302 13.26 -16.12 -11.84
CA SER A 302 11.98 -16.45 -11.18
C SER A 302 10.86 -16.63 -12.22
N LEU A 303 10.75 -15.72 -13.17
CA LEU A 303 9.72 -15.70 -14.22
C LEU A 303 9.85 -16.91 -15.17
N ARG A 304 11.06 -17.35 -15.46
CA ARG A 304 11.33 -18.53 -16.30
C ARG A 304 10.94 -19.86 -15.64
N GLN A 305 10.76 -19.89 -14.29
CA GLN A 305 10.28 -21.09 -13.58
C GLN A 305 8.77 -21.28 -13.68
N ILE A 306 8.04 -20.33 -14.25
CA ILE A 306 6.60 -20.36 -14.42
C ILE A 306 6.27 -20.84 -15.83
N ASN A 307 5.51 -21.95 -15.93
CA ASN A 307 5.14 -22.58 -17.20
C ASN A 307 3.64 -22.41 -17.51
N ASP A 308 3.07 -21.27 -17.14
CA ASP A 308 1.71 -20.93 -17.55
C ASP A 308 1.70 -19.87 -18.67
N GLY A 309 0.53 -19.64 -19.28
CA GLY A 309 0.35 -18.71 -20.40
C GLY A 309 0.18 -17.25 -20.00
N PHE A 310 0.35 -16.89 -18.72
CA PHE A 310 0.19 -15.52 -18.27
C PHE A 310 1.41 -14.67 -18.60
N ARG A 311 1.18 -13.37 -18.76
CA ARG A 311 2.23 -12.40 -19.12
C ARG A 311 3.26 -12.27 -18.01
N LYS A 312 4.51 -12.09 -18.44
CA LYS A 312 5.68 -11.92 -17.58
C LYS A 312 6.37 -10.63 -17.99
N ILE A 313 6.54 -9.72 -17.06
CA ILE A 313 7.03 -8.36 -17.32
C ILE A 313 8.17 -8.06 -16.36
N VAL A 314 9.24 -7.48 -16.86
CA VAL A 314 10.29 -6.84 -16.06
C VAL A 314 10.14 -5.32 -16.25
N ILE A 315 9.88 -4.60 -15.17
CA ILE A 315 9.87 -3.13 -15.21
C ILE A 315 11.25 -2.64 -14.79
N THR A 316 11.89 -1.88 -15.71
CA THR A 316 13.24 -1.34 -15.49
C THR A 316 13.21 0.12 -15.09
N GLY A 317 14.20 0.58 -14.31
CA GLY A 317 14.32 1.98 -13.88
C GLY A 317 14.65 2.96 -15.02
N ASP A 318 14.91 2.43 -16.21
CA ASP A 318 15.27 3.23 -17.37
C ASP A 318 14.09 4.03 -17.92
N ALA A 319 14.43 5.17 -18.55
CA ALA A 319 13.47 6.02 -19.26
C ALA A 319 13.07 5.49 -20.64
N TYR A 320 13.37 4.24 -20.96
CA TYR A 320 13.04 3.68 -22.28
C TYR A 320 11.55 3.74 -22.55
N GLU A 321 11.20 4.28 -23.71
CA GLU A 321 9.81 4.35 -24.18
C GLU A 321 9.37 3.08 -24.90
N LYS A 322 10.33 2.35 -25.46
CA LYS A 322 10.04 1.14 -26.25
C LYS A 322 10.03 -0.10 -25.37
N THR A 323 8.90 -0.75 -25.36
CA THR A 323 8.73 -2.09 -24.78
C THR A 323 9.21 -3.14 -25.78
N TRP A 324 9.95 -4.14 -25.32
CA TRP A 324 10.44 -5.23 -26.13
C TRP A 324 10.27 -6.59 -25.44
N ARG A 325 10.40 -7.68 -26.19
CA ARG A 325 10.34 -9.05 -25.66
C ARG A 325 11.64 -9.78 -25.91
N ASP A 326 12.03 -10.60 -24.93
CA ASP A 326 13.14 -11.53 -25.09
C ASP A 326 12.69 -12.83 -25.80
N GLU A 327 13.67 -13.72 -26.05
CA GLU A 327 13.46 -15.05 -26.65
C GLU A 327 12.55 -15.97 -25.83
N ASN A 328 12.35 -15.69 -24.54
CA ASN A 328 11.48 -16.45 -23.64
C ASN A 328 10.07 -15.82 -23.52
N GLY A 329 9.80 -14.78 -24.30
CA GLY A 329 8.53 -14.06 -24.28
C GLY A 329 8.34 -13.14 -23.08
N ILE A 330 9.40 -12.89 -22.28
CA ILE A 330 9.38 -11.94 -21.18
C ILE A 330 9.44 -10.52 -21.72
N ILE A 331 8.54 -9.68 -21.26
CA ILE A 331 8.40 -8.30 -21.71
C ILE A 331 9.26 -7.40 -20.81
N PHE A 332 10.07 -6.55 -21.42
CA PHE A 332 10.82 -5.51 -20.73
C PHE A 332 10.20 -4.16 -21.03
N MET A 333 9.89 -3.41 -19.96
CA MET A 333 9.21 -2.11 -20.02
C MET A 333 9.93 -1.12 -19.11
N GLY A 334 10.27 0.06 -19.63
CA GLY A 334 10.82 1.14 -18.81
C GLY A 334 9.78 1.72 -17.85
N ILE A 335 10.23 2.20 -16.70
CA ILE A 335 9.35 2.80 -15.66
C ILE A 335 8.55 4.00 -16.20
N LYS A 336 9.11 4.77 -17.13
CA LYS A 336 8.43 5.88 -17.81
C LYS A 336 7.19 5.39 -18.56
N ALA A 337 7.36 4.38 -19.42
CA ALA A 337 6.27 3.80 -20.20
C ALA A 337 5.20 3.18 -19.27
N PHE A 338 5.61 2.54 -18.18
CA PHE A 338 4.71 1.97 -17.20
C PHE A 338 3.87 3.05 -16.50
N LEU A 339 4.50 4.08 -15.95
CA LEU A 339 3.81 5.06 -15.08
C LEU A 339 3.00 6.11 -15.85
N LEU A 340 3.46 6.55 -17.04
CA LEU A 340 2.76 7.59 -17.80
C LEU A 340 1.63 7.03 -18.69
N ASN A 341 1.73 5.77 -19.11
CA ASN A 341 0.66 5.13 -19.86
C ASN A 341 -0.18 4.22 -18.95
N THR A 342 -1.32 4.68 -18.51
CA THR A 342 -2.25 3.92 -17.64
C THR A 342 -2.72 2.61 -18.26
N LYS A 343 -2.68 2.49 -19.61
CA LYS A 343 -3.03 1.29 -20.37
C LYS A 343 -1.81 0.45 -20.76
N SER A 344 -0.61 0.74 -20.24
CA SER A 344 0.62 0.04 -20.60
C SER A 344 0.57 -1.48 -20.39
N LEU A 345 -0.26 -1.96 -19.47
CA LEU A 345 -0.48 -3.37 -19.22
C LEU A 345 -1.60 -4.00 -20.07
N ASP A 346 -2.45 -3.21 -20.70
CA ASP A 346 -3.64 -3.71 -21.43
C ASP A 346 -3.31 -4.07 -22.89
N VAL A 347 -2.25 -3.49 -23.47
CA VAL A 347 -1.95 -3.51 -24.92
C VAL A 347 -0.77 -4.43 -25.29
N LEU A 348 -0.27 -5.23 -24.37
CA LEU A 348 0.94 -6.06 -24.59
C LEU A 348 0.65 -7.47 -25.10
#